data_e6b7518bf8d13fa361470062d86920bf
#
_entry.id   e6b7518bf8d13fa361470062d86920bf
#
_cell.length_a   1.000
_cell.length_b   1.000
_cell.length_c   1.000
_cell.angle_alpha   90.00
_cell.angle_beta   90.00
_cell.angle_gamma   90.00
#
_symmetry.space_group_name_H-M   'P 1'
#
loop_
_entity.id
_entity.type
_entity.pdbx_description
1 polymer ?
#
loop_
_entity_poly.entity_id
_entity_poly.type
_entity_poly.pdbx_seq_one_letter_code
_entity_poly.pdbx_strand_id
1 'polypeptide(L)'
;VSDPKEVIARWGEDHPDFITNTSAIAERCNVEIELGKILIPKFPVPKGENEKSYLHQLVWQGLAWRYGGVEAKKSEKLTEAEAKKSLKPEIKKRAEYELEIMDSMGFNGYFLIVQDFITWGKDQGIIFGPGRGSAAGSIVAYALRITEIEPLKYNLMFERFLNPGRISMPDIDIDIQDNRRQEVIQYCVDKYGKERVANIVTFGRMAARNAVRDVSRVLQVPYAEADRFAKMIPPPVQGRHIPLSTSLKKDADLKREYASNPTAKRVFDLAVQMD
;
A
#
# COMPACT_ATOMS: atom_id res chain seq x y z
N VAL A 1 6.24 27.03 -14.94
CA VAL A 1 5.03 27.68 -15.49
C VAL A 1 5.49 28.93 -16.19
N SER A 2 5.15 29.09 -17.48
CA SER A 2 5.51 30.29 -18.26
C SER A 2 4.70 31.50 -17.82
N ASP A 3 5.30 32.70 -17.87
CA ASP A 3 4.60 33.94 -17.59
C ASP A 3 3.51 34.15 -18.69
N PRO A 4 2.27 34.47 -18.33
CA PRO A 4 1.21 34.76 -19.30
C PRO A 4 1.60 35.81 -20.34
N LYS A 5 2.39 36.83 -19.95
CA LYS A 5 2.88 37.88 -20.86
C LYS A 5 3.81 37.34 -21.93
N GLU A 6 4.69 36.40 -21.58
CA GLU A 6 5.58 35.72 -22.54
C GLU A 6 4.77 34.87 -23.54
N VAL A 7 3.74 34.17 -23.05
CA VAL A 7 2.87 33.35 -23.92
C VAL A 7 2.09 34.22 -24.89
N ILE A 8 1.53 35.33 -24.41
CA ILE A 8 0.79 36.30 -25.24
C ILE A 8 1.73 36.93 -26.26
N ALA A 9 2.94 37.36 -25.86
CA ALA A 9 3.91 37.96 -26.76
C ALA A 9 4.38 36.98 -27.85
N ARG A 10 4.44 35.71 -27.53
CA ARG A 10 4.91 34.68 -28.47
C ARG A 10 3.85 34.18 -29.45
N TRP A 11 2.60 34.12 -29.03
CA TRP A 11 1.52 33.47 -29.80
C TRP A 11 0.31 34.36 -30.06
N GLY A 12 0.17 35.47 -29.31
CA GLY A 12 -1.05 36.26 -29.32
C GLY A 12 -1.32 36.98 -30.65
N GLU A 13 -0.28 37.32 -31.42
CA GLU A 13 -0.43 37.97 -32.73
C GLU A 13 -0.80 36.98 -33.82
N ASP A 14 -0.07 35.84 -33.89
CA ASP A 14 -0.27 34.83 -34.95
C ASP A 14 -1.44 33.90 -34.63
N HIS A 15 -1.69 33.61 -33.34
CA HIS A 15 -2.68 32.64 -32.88
C HIS A 15 -3.50 33.16 -31.69
N PRO A 16 -4.30 34.23 -31.87
CA PRO A 16 -5.11 34.77 -30.78
C PRO A 16 -6.14 33.78 -30.22
N ASP A 17 -6.56 32.81 -31.03
CA ASP A 17 -7.43 31.71 -30.64
C ASP A 17 -6.80 30.78 -29.60
N PHE A 18 -5.47 30.61 -29.56
CA PHE A 18 -4.81 29.82 -28.51
C PHE A 18 -4.97 30.47 -27.14
N ILE A 19 -4.90 31.79 -27.08
CA ILE A 19 -5.06 32.54 -25.83
C ILE A 19 -6.52 32.52 -25.38
N THR A 20 -7.45 32.81 -26.27
CA THR A 20 -8.89 32.80 -25.98
C THR A 20 -9.39 31.41 -25.59
N ASN A 21 -8.99 30.37 -26.29
CA ASN A 21 -9.36 29.00 -25.97
C ASN A 21 -8.77 28.54 -24.61
N THR A 22 -7.56 28.98 -24.28
CA THR A 22 -6.96 28.67 -22.96
C THR A 22 -7.83 29.23 -21.83
N SER A 23 -8.26 30.49 -21.93
CA SER A 23 -9.15 31.13 -20.97
C SER A 23 -10.52 30.45 -20.92
N ALA A 24 -11.13 30.19 -22.10
CA ALA A 24 -12.42 29.50 -22.18
C ALA A 24 -12.40 28.09 -21.59
N ILE A 25 -11.29 27.34 -21.74
CA ILE A 25 -11.13 26.04 -21.09
C ILE A 25 -11.01 26.19 -19.58
N ALA A 26 -10.20 27.15 -19.11
CA ALA A 26 -10.02 27.41 -17.67
C ALA A 26 -11.36 27.78 -17.00
N GLU A 27 -12.17 28.62 -17.63
CA GLU A 27 -13.51 29.02 -17.13
C GLU A 27 -14.49 27.83 -17.05
N ARG A 28 -14.33 26.83 -17.90
CA ARG A 28 -15.14 25.60 -17.88
C ARG A 28 -14.69 24.57 -16.85
N CYS A 29 -13.48 24.72 -16.30
CA CYS A 29 -12.91 23.81 -15.32
C CYS A 29 -13.26 24.29 -13.90
N ASN A 30 -14.36 23.78 -13.33
CA ASN A 30 -14.80 24.05 -11.97
C ASN A 30 -14.81 22.76 -11.16
N VAL A 31 -13.62 22.21 -10.92
CA VAL A 31 -13.47 20.98 -10.14
C VAL A 31 -13.08 21.33 -8.70
N GLU A 32 -13.95 21.02 -7.76
CA GLU A 32 -13.66 21.07 -6.35
C GLU A 32 -13.21 19.70 -5.89
N ILE A 33 -11.96 19.59 -5.40
CA ILE A 33 -11.42 18.36 -4.83
C ILE A 33 -11.47 18.52 -3.31
N GLU A 34 -12.30 17.71 -2.65
CA GLU A 34 -12.38 17.67 -1.19
C GLU A 34 -11.11 17.02 -0.64
N LEU A 35 -10.20 17.85 -0.12
CA LEU A 35 -8.93 17.39 0.46
C LEU A 35 -9.04 17.19 1.97
N GLY A 36 -8.22 16.28 2.50
CA GLY A 36 -8.08 16.08 3.95
C GLY A 36 -9.22 15.33 4.63
N LYS A 37 -10.21 14.82 3.88
CA LYS A 37 -11.27 13.99 4.45
C LYS A 37 -10.80 12.56 4.66
N ILE A 38 -10.78 12.15 5.91
CA ILE A 38 -10.45 10.77 6.28
C ILE A 38 -11.73 9.93 6.18
N LEU A 39 -11.74 8.97 5.24
CA LEU A 39 -12.89 8.10 4.96
C LEU A 39 -12.69 6.71 5.59
N ILE A 40 -12.60 6.65 6.92
CA ILE A 40 -12.53 5.37 7.65
C ILE A 40 -13.94 4.98 8.07
N PRO A 41 -14.38 3.72 7.81
CA PRO A 41 -15.66 3.24 8.33
C PRO A 41 -15.62 3.20 9.86
N LYS A 42 -16.76 3.44 10.51
CA LYS A 42 -16.89 3.29 11.95
C LYS A 42 -16.79 1.83 12.34
N PHE A 43 -15.94 1.54 13.33
CA PHE A 43 -15.85 0.20 13.89
C PHE A 43 -17.07 -0.10 14.80
N PRO A 44 -17.70 -1.27 14.66
CA PRO A 44 -18.79 -1.67 15.54
C PRO A 44 -18.23 -2.02 16.94
N VAL A 45 -18.39 -1.11 17.88
CA VAL A 45 -17.96 -1.30 19.28
C VAL A 45 -19.06 -1.93 20.14
N PRO A 46 -18.73 -2.62 21.25
CA PRO A 46 -19.71 -3.13 22.21
C PRO A 46 -20.60 -2.02 22.78
N LYS A 47 -21.78 -2.40 23.23
CA LYS A 47 -22.74 -1.45 23.83
C LYS A 47 -22.15 -0.77 25.07
N GLY A 48 -22.14 0.56 25.07
CA GLY A 48 -21.59 1.37 26.16
C GLY A 48 -20.14 1.82 25.94
N GLU A 49 -19.48 1.34 24.88
CA GLU A 49 -18.13 1.73 24.49
C GLU A 49 -18.13 2.70 23.31
N ASN A 50 -17.01 3.39 23.14
CA ASN A 50 -16.66 4.10 21.92
C ASN A 50 -15.32 3.57 21.38
N GLU A 51 -14.92 3.97 20.18
CA GLU A 51 -13.71 3.44 19.54
C GLU A 51 -12.45 3.68 20.39
N LYS A 52 -12.37 4.81 21.09
CA LYS A 52 -11.25 5.13 21.99
C LYS A 52 -11.21 4.20 23.20
N SER A 53 -12.33 4.11 23.96
CA SER A 53 -12.36 3.29 25.17
C SER A 53 -12.14 1.81 24.85
N TYR A 54 -12.72 1.33 23.76
CA TYR A 54 -12.56 -0.05 23.33
C TYR A 54 -11.13 -0.37 22.85
N LEU A 55 -10.51 0.53 22.09
CA LEU A 55 -9.10 0.38 21.69
C LEU A 55 -8.19 0.32 22.92
N HIS A 56 -8.35 1.26 23.86
CA HIS A 56 -7.57 1.28 25.10
C HIS A 56 -7.70 -0.04 25.86
N GLN A 57 -8.91 -0.55 26.03
CA GLN A 57 -9.15 -1.82 26.70
C GLN A 57 -8.37 -2.97 26.03
N LEU A 58 -8.51 -3.11 24.71
CA LEU A 58 -7.80 -4.17 23.95
C LEU A 58 -6.28 -4.04 24.05
N VAL A 59 -5.75 -2.82 24.00
CA VAL A 59 -4.32 -2.56 24.11
C VAL A 59 -3.79 -2.97 25.48
N TRP A 60 -4.45 -2.57 26.58
CA TRP A 60 -4.02 -2.93 27.91
C TRP A 60 -4.13 -4.44 28.18
N GLN A 61 -5.16 -5.08 27.68
CA GLN A 61 -5.30 -6.54 27.71
C GLN A 61 -4.17 -7.23 26.96
N GLY A 62 -3.86 -6.76 25.74
CA GLY A 62 -2.77 -7.29 24.94
C GLY A 62 -1.39 -7.08 25.58
N LEU A 63 -1.14 -5.93 26.21
CA LEU A 63 0.09 -5.68 26.95
C LEU A 63 0.24 -6.59 28.17
N ALA A 64 -0.85 -6.85 28.92
CA ALA A 64 -0.81 -7.77 30.04
C ALA A 64 -0.43 -9.19 29.60
N TRP A 65 -0.91 -9.62 28.44
CA TRP A 65 -0.49 -10.87 27.83
C TRP A 65 0.98 -10.84 27.35
N ARG A 66 1.37 -9.80 26.61
CA ARG A 66 2.74 -9.72 26.01
C ARG A 66 3.86 -9.52 27.02
N TYR A 67 3.63 -8.72 28.06
CA TYR A 67 4.63 -8.29 29.02
C TYR A 67 4.35 -8.65 30.46
N GLY A 68 3.07 -8.84 30.81
CA GLY A 68 2.64 -9.06 32.18
C GLY A 68 2.63 -10.53 32.62
N GLY A 69 2.96 -11.46 31.71
CA GLY A 69 2.92 -12.90 32.00
C GLY A 69 1.52 -13.46 32.22
N VAL A 70 0.47 -12.73 31.82
CA VAL A 70 -0.92 -13.19 31.92
C VAL A 70 -1.25 -14.04 30.70
N GLU A 71 -1.90 -15.19 30.90
CA GLU A 71 -2.37 -16.03 29.80
C GLU A 71 -3.36 -15.26 28.91
N ALA A 72 -3.33 -15.48 27.59
CA ALA A 72 -4.17 -14.74 26.61
C ALA A 72 -5.66 -14.75 26.98
N LYS A 73 -6.26 -15.91 27.23
CA LYS A 73 -7.68 -16.02 27.61
C LYS A 73 -8.05 -15.34 28.93
N LYS A 74 -7.09 -15.19 29.85
CA LYS A 74 -7.28 -14.46 31.10
C LYS A 74 -7.13 -12.96 30.90
N SER A 75 -6.19 -12.53 30.04
CA SER A 75 -5.97 -11.12 29.76
C SER A 75 -7.17 -10.45 29.12
N GLU A 76 -7.91 -11.14 28.24
CA GLU A 76 -9.12 -10.66 27.57
C GLU A 76 -10.26 -10.27 28.54
N LYS A 77 -10.20 -10.74 29.78
CA LYS A 77 -11.22 -10.46 30.82
C LYS A 77 -10.79 -9.37 31.80
N LEU A 78 -9.56 -8.88 31.67
CA LEU A 78 -9.05 -7.85 32.59
C LEU A 78 -9.64 -6.49 32.24
N THR A 79 -9.96 -5.73 33.28
CA THR A 79 -10.15 -4.28 33.14
C THR A 79 -8.81 -3.60 32.87
N GLU A 80 -8.83 -2.39 32.36
CA GLU A 80 -7.62 -1.59 32.14
C GLU A 80 -6.78 -1.46 33.42
N ALA A 81 -7.43 -1.19 34.56
CA ALA A 81 -6.74 -1.05 35.84
C ALA A 81 -6.05 -2.33 36.31
N GLU A 82 -6.67 -3.49 36.08
CA GLU A 82 -6.08 -4.79 36.41
C GLU A 82 -4.92 -5.14 35.48
N ALA A 83 -5.08 -4.90 34.19
CA ALA A 83 -4.03 -5.12 33.20
C ALA A 83 -2.78 -4.30 33.52
N LYS A 84 -2.95 -3.02 33.85
CA LYS A 84 -1.85 -2.10 34.22
C LYS A 84 -1.07 -2.56 35.44
N LYS A 85 -1.67 -3.31 36.39
CA LYS A 85 -0.96 -3.79 37.59
C LYS A 85 0.17 -4.77 37.26
N SER A 86 0.04 -5.55 36.20
CA SER A 86 1.04 -6.54 35.79
C SER A 86 2.21 -5.96 35.01
N LEU A 87 2.16 -4.67 34.65
CA LEU A 87 3.10 -4.05 33.71
C LEU A 87 4.14 -3.18 34.38
N LYS A 88 5.38 -3.20 33.84
CA LYS A 88 6.44 -2.30 34.25
C LYS A 88 6.13 -0.84 33.87
N PRO A 89 6.67 0.15 34.63
CA PRO A 89 6.43 1.57 34.36
C PRO A 89 6.79 2.02 32.96
N GLU A 90 7.88 1.52 32.38
CA GLU A 90 8.35 1.83 31.05
C GLU A 90 7.35 1.44 29.95
N ILE A 91 6.75 0.24 30.08
CA ILE A 91 5.72 -0.27 29.18
C ILE A 91 4.47 0.63 29.23
N LYS A 92 4.02 0.96 30.43
CA LYS A 92 2.86 1.84 30.63
C LYS A 92 3.10 3.20 30.00
N LYS A 93 4.21 3.83 30.31
CA LYS A 93 4.57 5.16 29.77
C LYS A 93 4.59 5.18 28.25
N ARG A 94 5.19 4.16 27.63
CA ARG A 94 5.25 4.07 26.17
C ARG A 94 3.86 3.85 25.56
N ALA A 95 3.05 2.99 26.12
CA ALA A 95 1.69 2.73 25.64
C ALA A 95 0.76 3.95 25.80
N GLU A 96 0.83 4.64 26.94
CA GLU A 96 0.07 5.87 27.19
C GLU A 96 0.44 6.96 26.17
N TYR A 97 1.73 7.15 25.91
CA TYR A 97 2.22 8.09 24.90
C TYR A 97 1.69 7.78 23.49
N GLU A 98 1.77 6.52 23.07
CA GLU A 98 1.28 6.12 21.74
C GLU A 98 -0.24 6.26 21.62
N LEU A 99 -0.99 5.85 22.65
CA LEU A 99 -2.45 5.98 22.69
C LEU A 99 -2.89 7.45 22.66
N GLU A 100 -2.21 8.35 23.38
CA GLU A 100 -2.51 9.78 23.36
C GLU A 100 -2.36 10.37 21.94
N ILE A 101 -1.30 9.98 21.23
CA ILE A 101 -1.10 10.41 19.83
C ILE A 101 -2.19 9.84 18.92
N MET A 102 -2.52 8.54 19.02
CA MET A 102 -3.57 7.92 18.23
C MET A 102 -4.93 8.57 18.48
N ASP A 103 -5.24 8.90 19.74
CA ASP A 103 -6.46 9.60 20.14
C ASP A 103 -6.52 11.00 19.51
N SER A 104 -5.43 11.77 19.62
CA SER A 104 -5.37 13.14 19.12
C SER A 104 -5.49 13.20 17.59
N MET A 105 -5.01 12.18 16.88
CA MET A 105 -5.08 12.07 15.44
C MET A 105 -6.37 11.39 14.93
N GLY A 106 -7.22 10.85 15.82
CA GLY A 106 -8.51 10.25 15.46
C GLY A 106 -8.40 8.87 14.78
N PHE A 107 -7.30 8.13 14.98
CA PHE A 107 -7.06 6.85 14.30
C PHE A 107 -7.53 5.61 15.08
N ASN A 108 -8.25 5.77 16.18
CA ASN A 108 -8.71 4.65 17.00
C ASN A 108 -9.49 3.59 16.20
N GLY A 109 -10.44 4.03 15.37
CA GLY A 109 -11.21 3.14 14.49
C GLY A 109 -10.34 2.40 13.48
N TYR A 110 -9.32 3.05 12.94
CA TYR A 110 -8.37 2.43 12.02
C TYR A 110 -7.63 1.24 12.66
N PHE A 111 -7.10 1.43 13.86
CA PHE A 111 -6.41 0.35 14.58
C PHE A 111 -7.34 -0.79 14.96
N LEU A 112 -8.58 -0.49 15.33
CA LEU A 112 -9.60 -1.50 15.62
C LEU A 112 -9.93 -2.34 14.38
N ILE A 113 -10.08 -1.73 13.22
CA ILE A 113 -10.34 -2.43 11.96
C ILE A 113 -9.16 -3.33 11.59
N VAL A 114 -7.93 -2.81 11.66
CA VAL A 114 -6.74 -3.58 11.30
C VAL A 114 -6.54 -4.76 12.25
N GLN A 115 -6.66 -4.54 13.55
CA GLN A 115 -6.58 -5.59 14.57
C GLN A 115 -7.65 -6.67 14.35
N ASP A 116 -8.85 -6.28 14.00
CA ASP A 116 -9.99 -7.17 13.86
C ASP A 116 -9.78 -8.22 12.76
N PHE A 117 -9.48 -7.81 11.53
CA PHE A 117 -9.32 -8.77 10.45
C PHE A 117 -8.03 -9.62 10.58
N ILE A 118 -6.98 -9.07 11.20
CA ILE A 118 -5.77 -9.83 11.49
C ILE A 118 -6.06 -10.91 12.53
N THR A 119 -6.75 -10.54 13.61
CA THR A 119 -7.11 -11.49 14.67
C THR A 119 -8.04 -12.56 14.13
N TRP A 120 -9.09 -12.17 13.42
CA TRP A 120 -9.99 -13.11 12.76
C TRP A 120 -9.21 -14.10 11.87
N GLY A 121 -8.33 -13.61 11.00
CA GLY A 121 -7.57 -14.47 10.12
C GLY A 121 -6.62 -15.41 10.86
N LYS A 122 -5.92 -14.93 11.90
CA LYS A 122 -5.09 -15.78 12.77
C LYS A 122 -5.90 -16.87 13.47
N ASP A 123 -7.11 -16.55 13.92
CA ASP A 123 -8.02 -17.50 14.58
C ASP A 123 -8.58 -18.56 13.59
N GLN A 124 -8.65 -18.22 12.28
CA GLN A 124 -8.92 -19.19 11.20
C GLN A 124 -7.68 -19.98 10.78
N GLY A 125 -6.54 -19.79 11.43
CA GLY A 125 -5.28 -20.46 11.09
C GLY A 125 -4.62 -19.94 9.82
N ILE A 126 -4.95 -18.71 9.37
CA ILE A 126 -4.28 -18.04 8.26
C ILE A 126 -2.96 -17.47 8.76
N ILE A 127 -1.89 -17.67 8.02
CA ILE A 127 -0.56 -17.18 8.40
C ILE A 127 -0.45 -15.69 8.02
N PHE A 128 -0.04 -14.89 9.00
CA PHE A 128 0.32 -13.49 8.83
C PHE A 128 1.82 -13.30 9.09
N GLY A 129 2.45 -12.42 8.33
CA GLY A 129 3.81 -12.01 8.58
C GLY A 129 3.99 -11.30 9.94
N PRO A 130 5.22 -11.19 10.44
CA PRO A 130 5.51 -10.60 11.76
C PRO A 130 5.28 -9.07 11.80
N GLY A 131 4.93 -8.47 10.68
CA GLY A 131 4.88 -7.03 10.48
C GLY A 131 6.16 -6.50 9.85
N ARG A 132 6.01 -5.40 9.13
CA ARG A 132 7.10 -4.71 8.44
C ARG A 132 6.85 -3.19 8.40
N GLY A 133 7.81 -2.44 7.87
CA GLY A 133 7.68 -0.98 7.78
C GLY A 133 7.70 -0.29 9.14
N SER A 134 7.11 0.89 9.21
CA SER A 134 7.14 1.75 10.40
C SER A 134 6.23 1.26 11.53
N ALA A 135 5.18 0.51 11.22
CA ALA A 135 4.24 -0.02 12.21
C ALA A 135 4.90 -0.94 13.25
N ALA A 136 6.02 -1.59 12.89
CA ALA A 136 6.83 -2.39 13.84
C ALA A 136 7.37 -1.57 15.02
N GLY A 137 7.43 -0.23 14.91
CA GLY A 137 7.85 0.66 15.99
C GLY A 137 6.78 0.94 17.06
N SER A 138 5.55 0.43 16.88
CA SER A 138 4.43 0.69 17.81
C SER A 138 4.23 -0.44 18.82
N ILE A 139 4.24 -0.11 20.10
CA ILE A 139 3.89 -1.05 21.18
C ILE A 139 2.39 -1.35 21.17
N VAL A 140 1.56 -0.41 20.72
CA VAL A 140 0.12 -0.61 20.52
C VAL A 140 -0.13 -1.64 19.43
N ALA A 141 0.53 -1.52 18.27
CA ALA A 141 0.42 -2.50 17.20
C ALA A 141 0.87 -3.91 17.64
N TYR A 142 1.92 -3.98 18.48
CA TYR A 142 2.39 -5.22 19.06
C TYR A 142 1.39 -5.82 20.06
N ALA A 143 0.81 -5.01 20.92
CA ALA A 143 -0.23 -5.43 21.86
C ALA A 143 -1.48 -5.98 21.15
N LEU A 144 -1.90 -5.33 20.07
CA LEU A 144 -3.05 -5.69 19.25
C LEU A 144 -2.81 -6.88 18.30
N ARG A 145 -1.66 -7.55 18.34
CA ARG A 145 -1.29 -8.64 17.43
C ARG A 145 -1.19 -8.22 15.95
N ILE A 146 -1.13 -6.92 15.69
CA ILE A 146 -0.90 -6.39 14.32
C ILE A 146 0.53 -6.70 13.90
N THR A 147 1.50 -6.54 14.83
CA THR A 147 2.89 -6.92 14.64
C THR A 147 3.32 -7.96 15.68
N GLU A 148 4.35 -8.74 15.34
CA GLU A 148 4.97 -9.72 16.26
C GLU A 148 6.41 -9.31 16.63
N ILE A 149 6.82 -8.11 16.25
CA ILE A 149 8.12 -7.54 16.57
C ILE A 149 7.98 -6.67 17.81
N GLU A 150 8.76 -7.00 18.86
CA GLU A 150 8.75 -6.28 20.13
C GLU A 150 9.56 -4.97 19.99
N PRO A 151 8.89 -3.78 20.02
CA PRO A 151 9.54 -2.53 19.61
C PRO A 151 10.59 -2.01 20.61
N LEU A 152 10.41 -2.25 21.91
CA LEU A 152 11.34 -1.76 22.91
C LEU A 152 12.66 -2.55 22.93
N LYS A 153 12.59 -3.87 22.73
CA LYS A 153 13.76 -4.74 22.64
C LYS A 153 14.72 -4.32 21.52
N TYR A 154 14.16 -3.82 20.42
CA TYR A 154 14.93 -3.39 19.24
C TYR A 154 15.08 -1.88 19.14
N ASN A 155 14.72 -1.11 20.17
CA ASN A 155 14.78 0.35 20.20
C ASN A 155 14.11 1.01 18.96
N LEU A 156 12.95 0.49 18.55
CA LEU A 156 12.22 1.03 17.40
C LEU A 156 11.49 2.30 17.78
N MET A 157 11.57 3.30 16.89
CA MET A 157 11.00 4.62 17.10
C MET A 157 9.55 4.66 16.60
N PHE A 158 8.62 5.01 17.49
CA PHE A 158 7.22 5.20 17.17
C PHE A 158 6.95 6.41 16.25
N GLU A 159 7.73 7.46 16.40
CA GLU A 159 7.60 8.71 15.65
C GLU A 159 7.87 8.55 14.15
N ARG A 160 8.47 7.43 13.72
CA ARG A 160 8.59 7.05 12.31
C ARG A 160 7.27 6.51 11.74
N PHE A 161 6.39 6.01 12.61
CA PHE A 161 5.09 5.48 12.25
C PHE A 161 4.00 6.54 12.33
N LEU A 162 3.85 7.19 13.49
CA LEU A 162 2.93 8.30 13.70
C LEU A 162 3.67 9.50 14.28
N ASN A 163 3.51 10.65 13.64
CA ASN A 163 4.11 11.92 14.07
C ASN A 163 3.04 13.01 14.06
N PRO A 164 2.71 13.61 15.21
CA PRO A 164 1.73 14.69 15.31
C PRO A 164 2.06 15.91 14.43
N GLY A 165 3.35 16.14 14.14
CA GLY A 165 3.81 17.22 13.25
C GLY A 165 3.56 16.95 11.77
N ARG A 166 3.14 15.74 11.40
CA ARG A 166 2.83 15.35 10.02
C ARG A 166 1.51 14.61 9.99
N ILE A 167 0.43 15.33 9.75
CA ILE A 167 -0.90 14.74 9.65
C ILE A 167 -0.98 13.94 8.34
N SER A 168 -0.66 12.66 8.40
CA SER A 168 -0.88 11.69 7.32
C SER A 168 -1.51 10.45 7.93
N MET A 169 -2.42 9.82 7.18
CA MET A 169 -2.99 8.55 7.58
C MET A 169 -1.90 7.49 7.72
N PRO A 170 -1.89 6.69 8.81
CA PRO A 170 -0.92 5.62 8.95
C PRO A 170 -1.10 4.56 7.86
N ASP A 171 0.02 4.03 7.38
CA ASP A 171 0.06 2.93 6.44
C ASP A 171 0.64 1.69 7.14
N ILE A 172 -0.15 0.64 7.25
CA ILE A 172 0.25 -0.62 7.87
C ILE A 172 0.36 -1.67 6.77
N ASP A 173 1.58 -2.06 6.47
CA ASP A 173 1.88 -3.15 5.55
C ASP A 173 1.66 -4.51 6.21
N ILE A 174 0.79 -5.32 5.62
CA ILE A 174 0.40 -6.63 6.16
C ILE A 174 0.65 -7.71 5.12
N ASP A 175 1.52 -8.65 5.46
CA ASP A 175 1.77 -9.84 4.66
C ASP A 175 0.82 -10.95 5.09
N ILE A 176 0.06 -11.49 4.13
CA ILE A 176 -0.94 -12.52 4.37
C ILE A 176 -0.63 -13.72 3.50
N GLN A 177 -0.84 -14.92 4.02
CA GLN A 177 -0.73 -16.19 3.30
C GLN A 177 -1.46 -16.09 1.94
N ASP A 178 -0.72 -16.26 0.85
CA ASP A 178 -1.15 -15.92 -0.51
C ASP A 178 -2.43 -16.66 -0.92
N ASN A 179 -2.45 -17.97 -0.79
CA ASN A 179 -3.58 -18.83 -1.20
C ASN A 179 -4.85 -18.67 -0.34
N ARG A 180 -4.78 -17.92 0.79
CA ARG A 180 -5.93 -17.66 1.68
C ARG A 180 -6.23 -16.16 1.86
N ARG A 181 -5.48 -15.29 1.17
CA ARG A 181 -5.67 -13.82 1.24
C ARG A 181 -7.09 -13.40 0.90
N GLN A 182 -7.72 -14.08 -0.07
CA GLN A 182 -9.08 -13.76 -0.50
C GLN A 182 -10.12 -13.96 0.60
N GLU A 183 -9.90 -14.90 1.53
CA GLU A 183 -10.80 -15.12 2.68
C GLU A 183 -10.81 -13.91 3.61
N VAL A 184 -9.64 -13.30 3.85
CA VAL A 184 -9.52 -12.09 4.69
C VAL A 184 -10.21 -10.88 4.01
N ILE A 185 -10.04 -10.73 2.70
CA ILE A 185 -10.74 -9.69 1.94
C ILE A 185 -12.26 -9.89 2.03
N GLN A 186 -12.72 -11.12 1.86
CA GLN A 186 -14.15 -11.44 1.95
C GLN A 186 -14.71 -11.15 3.35
N TYR A 187 -13.97 -11.50 4.41
CA TYR A 187 -14.34 -11.13 5.79
C TYR A 187 -14.52 -9.62 5.95
N CYS A 188 -13.60 -8.81 5.41
CA CYS A 188 -13.74 -7.36 5.45
C CYS A 188 -14.97 -6.87 4.69
N VAL A 189 -15.26 -7.46 3.52
CA VAL A 189 -16.46 -7.13 2.72
C VAL A 189 -17.74 -7.45 3.50
N ASP A 190 -17.81 -8.62 4.12
CA ASP A 190 -18.98 -9.08 4.85
C ASP A 190 -19.22 -8.25 6.12
N LYS A 191 -18.15 -7.87 6.82
CA LYS A 191 -18.23 -7.11 8.08
C LYS A 191 -18.43 -5.61 7.89
N TYR A 192 -17.69 -5.00 6.97
CA TYR A 192 -17.68 -3.55 6.80
C TYR A 192 -18.53 -3.06 5.62
N GLY A 193 -18.95 -3.96 4.74
CA GLY A 193 -19.77 -3.67 3.57
C GLY A 193 -18.98 -3.56 2.28
N LYS A 194 -19.56 -4.08 1.19
CA LYS A 194 -18.95 -4.11 -0.15
C LYS A 194 -18.53 -2.71 -0.64
N GLU A 195 -19.29 -1.68 -0.29
CA GLU A 195 -19.03 -0.29 -0.69
C GLU A 195 -17.84 0.36 0.04
N ARG A 196 -17.26 -0.34 1.01
CA ARG A 196 -16.17 0.17 1.87
C ARG A 196 -14.87 -0.62 1.73
N VAL A 197 -14.86 -1.63 0.89
CA VAL A 197 -13.70 -2.47 0.62
C VAL A 197 -13.42 -2.47 -0.87
N ALA A 198 -12.24 -2.01 -1.26
CA ALA A 198 -11.83 -1.97 -2.65
C ALA A 198 -10.35 -2.28 -2.80
N ASN A 199 -10.00 -2.92 -3.88
CA ASN A 199 -8.61 -3.04 -4.28
C ASN A 199 -8.17 -1.74 -4.97
N ILE A 200 -6.92 -1.33 -4.73
CA ILE A 200 -6.31 -0.28 -5.53
C ILE A 200 -6.15 -0.83 -6.95
N VAL A 201 -6.73 -0.14 -7.94
CA VAL A 201 -6.65 -0.52 -9.34
C VAL A 201 -5.24 -0.21 -9.85
N THR A 202 -4.38 -1.22 -9.81
CA THR A 202 -3.04 -1.15 -10.40
C THR A 202 -3.00 -2.11 -11.57
N PHE A 203 -2.95 -1.57 -12.78
CA PHE A 203 -2.70 -2.37 -13.97
C PHE A 203 -1.19 -2.58 -14.10
N GLY A 204 -0.69 -3.70 -13.61
CA GLY A 204 0.67 -4.14 -13.89
C GLY A 204 0.75 -4.62 -15.33
N ARG A 205 1.65 -4.04 -16.12
CA ARG A 205 2.02 -4.55 -17.45
C ARG A 205 3.44 -5.09 -17.40
N MET A 206 3.65 -6.21 -18.03
CA MET A 206 4.98 -6.71 -18.28
C MET A 206 5.53 -5.92 -19.49
N ALA A 207 6.43 -4.98 -19.25
CA ALA A 207 6.99 -4.18 -20.32
C ALA A 207 7.78 -5.08 -21.29
N ALA A 208 7.84 -4.71 -22.57
CA ALA A 208 8.41 -5.47 -23.66
C ALA A 208 9.77 -6.16 -23.35
N ARG A 209 10.70 -5.45 -22.70
CA ARG A 209 12.01 -6.03 -22.31
C ARG A 209 11.89 -7.16 -21.29
N ASN A 210 10.98 -7.04 -20.33
CA ASN A 210 10.75 -8.09 -19.33
C ASN A 210 10.01 -9.27 -19.95
N ALA A 211 8.99 -9.00 -20.79
CA ALA A 211 8.28 -10.05 -21.52
C ALA A 211 9.24 -10.91 -22.35
N VAL A 212 10.16 -10.27 -23.10
CA VAL A 212 11.19 -10.97 -23.88
C VAL A 212 12.10 -11.82 -22.99
N ARG A 213 12.58 -11.31 -21.87
CA ARG A 213 13.44 -12.08 -20.95
C ARG A 213 12.70 -13.27 -20.30
N ASP A 214 11.45 -13.05 -19.89
CA ASP A 214 10.67 -14.10 -19.24
C ASP A 214 10.27 -15.21 -20.20
N VAL A 215 9.83 -14.86 -21.40
CA VAL A 215 9.57 -15.82 -22.47
C VAL A 215 10.85 -16.58 -22.85
N SER A 216 11.97 -15.89 -23.00
CA SER A 216 13.25 -16.53 -23.29
C SER A 216 13.65 -17.52 -22.20
N ARG A 217 13.45 -17.17 -20.93
CA ARG A 217 13.73 -18.08 -19.81
C ARG A 217 12.88 -19.35 -19.86
N VAL A 218 11.57 -19.21 -20.12
CA VAL A 218 10.64 -20.36 -20.25
C VAL A 218 11.01 -21.24 -21.43
N LEU A 219 11.44 -20.64 -22.54
CA LEU A 219 11.90 -21.37 -23.74
C LEU A 219 13.35 -21.88 -23.63
N GLN A 220 14.00 -21.70 -22.47
CA GLN A 220 15.39 -22.12 -22.21
C GLN A 220 16.41 -21.52 -23.18
N VAL A 221 16.14 -20.32 -23.68
CA VAL A 221 17.09 -19.55 -24.49
C VAL A 221 18.26 -19.09 -23.60
N PRO A 222 19.53 -19.23 -24.04
CA PRO A 222 20.68 -18.78 -23.25
C PRO A 222 20.56 -17.31 -22.83
N TYR A 223 20.95 -17.00 -21.59
CA TYR A 223 20.80 -15.66 -20.99
C TYR A 223 21.42 -14.55 -21.85
N ALA A 224 22.62 -14.79 -22.40
CA ALA A 224 23.31 -13.81 -23.25
C ALA A 224 22.49 -13.46 -24.50
N GLU A 225 21.82 -14.45 -25.11
CA GLU A 225 20.98 -14.25 -26.27
C GLU A 225 19.66 -13.55 -25.90
N ALA A 226 19.03 -13.97 -24.80
CA ALA A 226 17.82 -13.33 -24.25
C ALA A 226 18.06 -11.85 -23.92
N ASP A 227 19.21 -11.53 -23.32
CA ASP A 227 19.58 -10.14 -22.97
C ASP A 227 19.89 -9.31 -24.22
N ARG A 228 20.49 -9.93 -25.24
CA ARG A 228 20.69 -9.29 -26.56
C ARG A 228 19.34 -8.92 -27.19
N PHE A 229 18.37 -9.84 -27.23
CA PHE A 229 17.02 -9.56 -27.73
C PHE A 229 16.34 -8.42 -26.97
N ALA A 230 16.40 -8.46 -25.65
CA ALA A 230 15.80 -7.43 -24.82
C ALA A 230 16.45 -6.04 -25.00
N LYS A 231 17.78 -5.98 -25.24
CA LYS A 231 18.50 -4.73 -25.46
C LYS A 231 18.22 -4.10 -26.83
N MET A 232 17.79 -4.89 -27.81
CA MET A 232 17.37 -4.36 -29.13
C MET A 232 16.06 -3.55 -29.03
N ILE A 233 15.26 -3.73 -28.00
CA ILE A 233 14.00 -3.00 -27.82
C ILE A 233 14.31 -1.54 -27.46
N PRO A 234 13.75 -0.56 -28.18
CA PRO A 234 13.98 0.86 -27.92
C PRO A 234 13.64 1.27 -26.49
N PRO A 235 14.35 2.24 -25.91
CA PRO A 235 14.02 2.77 -24.60
C PRO A 235 12.66 3.50 -24.62
N PRO A 236 11.98 3.65 -23.45
CA PRO A 236 10.75 4.40 -23.36
C PRO A 236 10.97 5.86 -23.76
N VAL A 237 10.00 6.44 -24.47
CA VAL A 237 9.99 7.85 -24.85
C VAL A 237 9.12 8.63 -23.87
N GLN A 238 9.66 9.64 -23.21
CA GLN A 238 8.94 10.44 -22.19
C GLN A 238 8.26 9.57 -21.12
N GLY A 239 8.93 8.50 -20.67
CA GLY A 239 8.39 7.58 -19.67
C GLY A 239 7.32 6.61 -20.19
N ARG A 240 6.95 6.68 -21.45
CA ARG A 240 5.98 5.75 -22.06
C ARG A 240 6.69 4.62 -22.78
N HIS A 241 6.37 3.39 -22.41
CA HIS A 241 6.84 2.20 -23.10
C HIS A 241 6.20 2.10 -24.50
N ILE A 242 7.03 1.77 -25.49
CA ILE A 242 6.54 1.49 -26.85
C ILE A 242 6.20 -0.01 -26.90
N PRO A 243 4.97 -0.39 -27.26
CA PRO A 243 4.61 -1.79 -27.39
C PRO A 243 5.57 -2.57 -28.30
N LEU A 244 5.86 -3.83 -27.94
CA LEU A 244 6.77 -4.68 -28.71
C LEU A 244 6.29 -4.87 -30.14
N SER A 245 4.97 -5.03 -30.33
CA SER A 245 4.34 -5.12 -31.64
C SER A 245 4.61 -3.89 -32.53
N THR A 246 4.67 -2.71 -31.90
CA THR A 246 4.99 -1.46 -32.61
C THR A 246 6.51 -1.37 -32.91
N SER A 247 7.34 -1.77 -31.95
CA SER A 247 8.81 -1.80 -32.11
C SER A 247 9.22 -2.74 -33.21
N LEU A 248 8.65 -3.93 -33.30
CA LEU A 248 8.86 -4.90 -34.39
C LEU A 248 8.48 -4.36 -35.79
N LYS A 249 7.53 -3.44 -35.86
CA LYS A 249 7.11 -2.81 -37.13
C LYS A 249 7.98 -1.62 -37.53
N LYS A 250 8.56 -0.90 -36.57
CA LYS A 250 9.26 0.37 -36.85
C LYS A 250 10.78 0.25 -36.83
N ASP A 251 11.33 -0.60 -35.96
CA ASP A 251 12.76 -0.75 -35.81
C ASP A 251 13.34 -1.72 -36.85
N ALA A 252 14.34 -1.28 -37.59
CA ALA A 252 14.94 -2.05 -38.71
C ALA A 252 15.74 -3.25 -38.20
N ASP A 253 16.44 -3.11 -37.07
CA ASP A 253 17.28 -4.18 -36.53
C ASP A 253 16.40 -5.28 -35.86
N LEU A 254 15.35 -4.89 -35.15
CA LEU A 254 14.36 -5.84 -34.65
C LEU A 254 13.65 -6.60 -35.77
N LYS A 255 13.27 -5.91 -36.85
CA LYS A 255 12.70 -6.57 -38.05
C LYS A 255 13.64 -7.59 -38.66
N ARG A 256 14.91 -7.25 -38.79
CA ARG A 256 15.93 -8.14 -39.36
C ARG A 256 16.11 -9.38 -38.46
N GLU A 257 16.28 -9.18 -37.15
CA GLU A 257 16.43 -10.27 -36.22
C GLU A 257 15.18 -11.19 -36.21
N TYR A 258 13.99 -10.61 -36.19
CA TYR A 258 12.73 -11.34 -36.28
C TYR A 258 12.62 -12.19 -37.54
N ALA A 259 13.08 -11.68 -38.68
CA ALA A 259 12.97 -12.37 -39.94
C ALA A 259 14.06 -13.45 -40.16
N SER A 260 15.27 -13.25 -39.61
CA SER A 260 16.43 -14.10 -39.86
C SER A 260 16.69 -15.15 -38.75
N ASN A 261 16.16 -14.95 -37.53
CA ASN A 261 16.42 -15.80 -36.39
C ASN A 261 15.13 -16.49 -35.92
N PRO A 262 14.97 -17.81 -36.16
CA PRO A 262 13.76 -18.55 -35.73
C PRO A 262 13.52 -18.53 -34.22
N THR A 263 14.58 -18.52 -33.41
CA THR A 263 14.48 -18.43 -31.94
C THR A 263 13.95 -17.05 -31.53
N ALA A 264 14.51 -15.97 -32.10
CA ALA A 264 14.04 -14.62 -31.86
C ALA A 264 12.58 -14.44 -32.28
N LYS A 265 12.19 -14.99 -33.43
CA LYS A 265 10.82 -14.96 -33.91
C LYS A 265 9.88 -15.59 -32.91
N ARG A 266 10.19 -16.81 -32.44
CA ARG A 266 9.36 -17.52 -31.45
C ARG A 266 9.25 -16.76 -30.12
N VAL A 267 10.35 -16.19 -29.64
CA VAL A 267 10.37 -15.39 -28.43
C VAL A 267 9.51 -14.15 -28.59
N PHE A 268 9.68 -13.39 -29.68
CA PHE A 268 8.92 -12.15 -29.90
C PHE A 268 7.43 -12.39 -30.11
N ASP A 269 7.05 -13.45 -30.86
CA ASP A 269 5.63 -13.80 -31.07
C ASP A 269 4.89 -14.06 -29.77
N LEU A 270 5.52 -14.76 -28.81
CA LEU A 270 4.95 -15.00 -27.48
C LEU A 270 5.04 -13.74 -26.59
N ALA A 271 6.14 -13.00 -26.62
CA ALA A 271 6.34 -11.81 -25.82
C ALA A 271 5.34 -10.69 -26.16
N VAL A 272 4.94 -10.57 -27.44
CA VAL A 272 3.90 -9.60 -27.86
C VAL A 272 2.55 -9.86 -27.18
N GLN A 273 2.24 -11.10 -26.81
CA GLN A 273 0.99 -11.44 -26.13
C GLN A 273 1.03 -11.10 -24.65
N MET A 274 2.21 -10.85 -24.08
CA MET A 274 2.44 -10.59 -22.67
C MET A 274 2.77 -9.12 -22.37
N ASP A 275 3.03 -8.30 -23.40
CA ASP A 275 3.47 -6.90 -23.32
C ASP A 275 2.34 -5.88 -23.06
#